data_ba2442e566ac5a4c0e1e5c7fe9348280
#
_entry.id   ba2442e566ac5a4c0e1e5c7fe9348280
#
_cell.length_a   1.000
_cell.length_b   1.000
_cell.length_c   1.000
_cell.angle_alpha   90.00
_cell.angle_beta   90.00
_cell.angle_gamma   90.00
#
_symmetry.space_group_name_H-M   'P 1'
#
loop_
_entity.id
_entity.type
_entity.pdbx_description
1 polymer ?
#
loop_
_entity_poly.entity_id
_entity_poly.type
_entity_poly.pdbx_seq_one_letter_code
_entity_poly.pdbx_strand_id
1 'polypeptide(L)'
;MKALRTLTILFALALMCLPAPSAAAAEKPFKLDICAMPEHESFIFWYAKEQGWDKDEGLDFQIHFFQTGMDQLEALPAKQWVVGGTGTVPILVGALRYNTYLIGIANDESWVNAVTVRPDNPALKVKGWNPEYPNLLGSPETVKGKTFLYTQSSSQHFGMSEYLKALGLTEKDVVMQNMDPAQVLAAFDAGIGDFAGIWPMWLYIGMERGNKLIYQPGDVNAVL
;
A
#
# COMPACT_ATOMS: atom_id res chain seq x y z
N MET A 1 1.15 40.92 67.33
CA MET A 1 1.86 39.72 66.80
C MET A 1 1.06 38.40 66.86
N LYS A 2 0.31 38.11 67.90
CA LYS A 2 -0.51 36.86 67.99
C LYS A 2 -1.62 36.80 66.95
N ALA A 3 -2.35 37.89 66.70
CA ALA A 3 -3.45 37.93 65.73
C ALA A 3 -3.00 37.68 64.26
N LEU A 4 -1.77 38.16 63.88
CA LEU A 4 -1.23 37.99 62.55
C LEU A 4 -0.82 36.52 62.29
N ARG A 5 -0.30 35.80 63.30
CA ARG A 5 0.04 34.38 63.22
C ARG A 5 -1.21 33.47 63.08
N THR A 6 -2.29 33.82 63.77
CA THR A 6 -3.56 33.07 63.70
C THR A 6 -4.22 33.24 62.35
N LEU A 7 -4.15 34.42 61.70
CA LEU A 7 -4.68 34.67 60.36
C LEU A 7 -3.90 33.91 59.29
N THR A 8 -2.54 33.83 59.42
CA THR A 8 -1.71 33.07 58.48
C THR A 8 -1.96 31.57 58.55
N ILE A 9 -2.19 31.02 59.73
CA ILE A 9 -2.51 29.60 59.91
C ILE A 9 -3.88 29.26 59.33
N LEU A 10 -4.90 30.12 59.53
CA LEU A 10 -6.23 29.93 58.94
C LEU A 10 -6.21 30.01 57.40
N PHE A 11 -5.40 30.89 56.82
CA PHE A 11 -5.25 30.99 55.36
C PHE A 11 -4.52 29.78 54.76
N ALA A 12 -3.52 29.24 55.47
CA ALA A 12 -2.82 28.02 55.03
C ALA A 12 -3.71 26.77 55.13
N LEU A 13 -4.59 26.64 56.15
CA LEU A 13 -5.55 25.56 56.23
C LEU A 13 -6.66 25.67 55.16
N ALA A 14 -7.11 26.89 54.81
CA ALA A 14 -8.12 27.06 53.76
C ALA A 14 -7.59 26.70 52.36
N LEU A 15 -6.25 26.86 52.08
CA LEU A 15 -5.63 26.45 50.84
C LEU A 15 -5.54 24.89 50.69
N MET A 16 -5.48 24.16 51.80
CA MET A 16 -5.46 22.69 51.81
C MET A 16 -6.82 22.04 51.56
N CYS A 17 -7.92 22.79 51.63
CA CYS A 17 -9.25 22.32 51.38
C CYS A 17 -9.76 22.55 49.95
N LEU A 18 -8.91 23.11 49.04
CA LEU A 18 -9.26 23.15 47.64
C LEU A 18 -9.28 21.70 47.11
N PRO A 19 -10.40 21.23 46.52
CA PRO A 19 -10.40 19.91 45.89
C PRO A 19 -9.27 19.91 44.84
N ALA A 20 -8.35 18.96 44.99
CA ALA A 20 -7.37 18.74 43.96
C ALA A 20 -8.12 18.54 42.62
N PRO A 21 -7.69 19.13 41.51
CA PRO A 21 -8.34 18.86 40.24
C PRO A 21 -8.36 17.35 40.09
N SER A 22 -9.56 16.79 40.04
CA SER A 22 -9.72 15.37 39.74
C SER A 22 -9.00 15.12 38.43
N ALA A 23 -7.88 14.43 38.49
CA ALA A 23 -7.25 13.93 37.27
C ALA A 23 -8.33 13.06 36.60
N ALA A 24 -8.99 13.61 35.58
CA ALA A 24 -9.88 12.83 34.76
C ALA A 24 -9.08 11.57 34.39
N ALA A 25 -9.58 10.39 34.78
CA ALA A 25 -8.93 9.15 34.43
C ALA A 25 -8.78 9.17 32.91
N ALA A 26 -7.56 9.17 32.41
CA ALA A 26 -7.31 9.16 30.99
C ALA A 26 -8.09 7.97 30.42
N GLU A 27 -9.03 8.23 29.53
CA GLU A 27 -9.77 7.19 28.85
C GLU A 27 -8.76 6.23 28.21
N LYS A 28 -9.02 4.93 28.32
CA LYS A 28 -8.15 3.95 27.67
C LYS A 28 -8.23 4.17 26.16
N PRO A 29 -7.10 4.22 25.45
CA PRO A 29 -7.12 4.37 24.02
C PRO A 29 -8.01 3.32 23.35
N PHE A 30 -8.78 3.75 22.36
CA PHE A 30 -9.63 2.86 21.58
C PHE A 30 -8.78 1.96 20.70
N LYS A 31 -8.89 0.65 20.88
CA LYS A 31 -8.20 -0.31 20.02
C LYS A 31 -8.77 -0.28 18.62
N LEU A 32 -7.91 -0.03 17.64
CA LEU A 32 -8.26 -0.01 16.23
C LEU A 32 -7.48 -1.09 15.49
N ASP A 33 -8.17 -2.14 15.06
CA ASP A 33 -7.60 -3.20 14.25
C ASP A 33 -7.48 -2.73 12.80
N ILE A 34 -6.23 -2.68 12.31
CA ILE A 34 -5.87 -2.16 10.98
C ILE A 34 -5.31 -3.30 10.13
N CYS A 35 -5.85 -3.50 8.92
CA CYS A 35 -5.20 -4.35 7.95
C CYS A 35 -4.14 -3.57 7.15
N ALA A 36 -3.04 -4.21 6.88
CA ALA A 36 -1.88 -3.68 6.20
C ALA A 36 -1.23 -4.75 5.32
N MET A 37 -0.42 -4.32 4.38
CA MET A 37 0.52 -5.19 3.65
C MET A 37 1.94 -4.73 3.99
N PRO A 38 2.97 -5.59 3.93
CA PRO A 38 4.35 -5.17 4.15
C PRO A 38 4.90 -4.40 2.92
N GLU A 39 4.23 -3.31 2.58
CA GLU A 39 4.45 -2.50 1.38
C GLU A 39 4.24 -1.01 1.69
N HIS A 40 4.54 -0.15 0.70
CA HIS A 40 4.47 1.31 0.81
C HIS A 40 3.10 1.85 1.23
N GLU A 41 1.99 1.23 0.80
CA GLU A 41 0.62 1.62 1.15
C GLU A 41 0.35 1.61 2.66
N SER A 42 1.04 0.72 3.37
CA SER A 42 0.87 0.53 4.81
C SER A 42 1.82 1.38 5.66
N PHE A 43 2.79 2.04 5.02
CA PHE A 43 3.81 2.84 5.70
C PHE A 43 3.19 3.92 6.60
N ILE A 44 2.10 4.55 6.17
CA ILE A 44 1.44 5.62 6.92
C ILE A 44 0.92 5.14 8.29
N PHE A 45 0.35 3.94 8.37
CA PHE A 45 -0.17 3.38 9.63
C PHE A 45 0.97 2.99 10.56
N TRP A 46 1.98 2.34 10.02
CA TRP A 46 3.17 1.96 10.77
C TRP A 46 3.89 3.20 11.31
N TYR A 47 4.11 4.21 10.46
CA TYR A 47 4.80 5.42 10.84
C TYR A 47 4.03 6.22 11.90
N ALA A 48 2.72 6.38 11.75
CA ALA A 48 1.87 7.03 12.73
C ALA A 48 1.96 6.34 14.10
N LYS A 49 1.96 5.01 14.13
CA LYS A 49 2.13 4.23 15.36
C LYS A 49 3.51 4.42 15.98
N GLU A 50 4.59 4.36 15.20
CA GLU A 50 5.97 4.55 15.69
C GLU A 50 6.19 5.96 16.24
N GLN A 51 5.50 6.97 15.69
CA GLN A 51 5.55 8.35 16.19
C GLN A 51 4.62 8.61 17.39
N GLY A 52 3.77 7.64 17.74
CA GLY A 52 2.79 7.78 18.81
C GLY A 52 1.57 8.62 18.46
N TRP A 53 1.39 9.01 17.21
CA TRP A 53 0.27 9.84 16.76
C TRP A 53 -1.09 9.16 16.96
N ASP A 54 -1.15 7.84 16.90
CA ASP A 54 -2.34 7.09 17.25
C ASP A 54 -2.75 7.34 18.71
N LYS A 55 -1.78 7.38 19.63
CA LYS A 55 -2.02 7.64 21.05
C LYS A 55 -2.46 9.07 21.32
N ASP A 56 -1.88 10.04 20.59
CA ASP A 56 -2.25 11.45 20.69
C ASP A 56 -3.71 11.67 20.31
N GLU A 57 -4.25 10.85 19.41
CA GLU A 57 -5.67 10.85 18.98
C GLU A 57 -6.53 9.88 19.81
N GLY A 58 -6.03 9.35 20.91
CA GLY A 58 -6.77 8.40 21.78
C GLY A 58 -7.00 7.02 21.15
N LEU A 59 -6.20 6.65 20.16
CA LEU A 59 -6.26 5.37 19.47
C LEU A 59 -5.12 4.44 19.91
N ASP A 60 -5.28 3.13 19.65
CA ASP A 60 -4.27 2.10 19.85
C ASP A 60 -4.27 1.19 18.62
N PHE A 61 -3.40 1.49 17.64
CA PHE A 61 -3.33 0.74 16.39
C PHE A 61 -2.83 -0.69 16.62
N GLN A 62 -3.66 -1.66 16.22
CA GLN A 62 -3.31 -3.07 16.14
C GLN A 62 -3.16 -3.43 14.66
N ILE A 63 -1.93 -3.47 14.16
CA ILE A 63 -1.67 -3.68 12.73
C ILE A 63 -1.52 -5.18 12.46
N HIS A 64 -2.38 -5.69 11.56
CA HIS A 64 -2.41 -7.06 11.08
C HIS A 64 -1.92 -7.10 9.63
N PHE A 65 -0.84 -7.82 9.37
CA PHE A 65 -0.25 -7.91 8.04
C PHE A 65 -0.82 -9.07 7.25
N PHE A 66 -1.16 -8.80 5.99
CA PHE A 66 -1.64 -9.74 4.98
C PHE A 66 -0.71 -9.71 3.77
N GLN A 67 -0.70 -10.78 2.97
CA GLN A 67 0.20 -10.85 1.80
C GLN A 67 -0.35 -10.09 0.60
N THR A 68 -1.68 -10.08 0.43
CA THR A 68 -2.36 -9.40 -0.68
C THR A 68 -3.59 -8.64 -0.19
N GLY A 69 -4.06 -7.68 -1.01
CA GLY A 69 -5.31 -6.98 -0.72
C GLY A 69 -6.54 -7.90 -0.77
N MET A 70 -6.49 -9.00 -1.50
CA MET A 70 -7.57 -9.99 -1.49
C MET A 70 -7.62 -10.77 -0.18
N ASP A 71 -6.47 -11.15 0.39
CA ASP A 71 -6.40 -11.79 1.72
C ASP A 71 -7.00 -10.87 2.81
N GLN A 72 -6.78 -9.55 2.70
CA GLN A 72 -7.41 -8.57 3.60
C GLN A 72 -8.94 -8.68 3.54
N LEU A 73 -9.51 -8.74 2.33
CA LEU A 73 -10.97 -8.85 2.15
C LEU A 73 -11.53 -10.16 2.67
N GLU A 74 -10.81 -11.26 2.49
CA GLU A 74 -11.21 -12.58 3.01
C GLU A 74 -11.24 -12.63 4.54
N ALA A 75 -10.45 -11.80 5.22
CA ALA A 75 -10.43 -11.67 6.66
C ALA A 75 -11.58 -10.82 7.24
N LEU A 76 -12.29 -10.05 6.41
CA LEU A 76 -13.40 -9.18 6.85
C LEU A 76 -14.56 -9.92 7.54
N PRO A 77 -15.07 -11.06 7.02
CA PRO A 77 -16.15 -11.79 7.68
C PRO A 77 -15.78 -12.26 9.09
N ALA A 78 -14.49 -12.51 9.34
CA ALA A 78 -13.95 -12.87 10.65
C ALA A 78 -13.71 -11.66 11.57
N LYS A 79 -13.99 -10.43 11.08
CA LYS A 79 -13.81 -9.16 11.80
C LYS A 79 -12.40 -8.95 12.34
N GLN A 80 -11.41 -9.37 11.57
CA GLN A 80 -10.01 -9.26 11.97
C GLN A 80 -9.48 -7.82 11.87
N TRP A 81 -10.18 -6.95 11.15
CA TRP A 81 -9.84 -5.54 11.02
C TRP A 81 -11.07 -4.70 10.71
N VAL A 82 -10.97 -3.38 10.85
CA VAL A 82 -12.03 -2.40 10.57
C VAL A 82 -11.60 -1.27 9.65
N VAL A 83 -10.30 -0.94 9.63
CA VAL A 83 -9.69 0.07 8.74
C VAL A 83 -8.45 -0.54 8.10
N GLY A 84 -8.08 -0.08 6.92
CA GLY A 84 -6.84 -0.55 6.31
C GLY A 84 -6.46 0.19 5.04
N GLY A 85 -5.26 -0.10 4.57
CA GLY A 85 -4.73 0.34 3.28
C GLY A 85 -4.66 -0.82 2.30
N THR A 86 -5.08 -0.58 1.07
CA THR A 86 -5.02 -1.55 -0.01
C THR A 86 -5.12 -0.87 -1.37
N GLY A 87 -4.74 -1.56 -2.42
CA GLY A 87 -4.78 -1.05 -3.79
C GLY A 87 -6.20 -0.91 -4.36
N THR A 88 -6.31 -0.26 -5.49
CA THR A 88 -7.57 0.12 -6.16
C THR A 88 -8.49 -1.07 -6.42
N VAL A 89 -7.97 -2.20 -6.92
CA VAL A 89 -8.82 -3.35 -7.29
C VAL A 89 -9.45 -4.01 -6.06
N PRO A 90 -8.73 -4.32 -4.97
CA PRO A 90 -9.34 -4.79 -3.73
C PRO A 90 -10.38 -3.82 -3.16
N ILE A 91 -10.18 -2.50 -3.24
CA ILE A 91 -11.17 -1.51 -2.80
C ILE A 91 -12.50 -1.69 -3.56
N LEU A 92 -12.43 -1.82 -4.89
CA LEU A 92 -13.63 -2.02 -5.73
C LEU A 92 -14.34 -3.34 -5.39
N VAL A 93 -13.59 -4.41 -5.24
CA VAL A 93 -14.14 -5.72 -4.83
C VAL A 93 -14.75 -5.63 -3.43
N GLY A 94 -14.09 -4.95 -2.50
CA GLY A 94 -14.56 -4.70 -1.14
C GLY A 94 -15.89 -3.96 -1.13
N ALA A 95 -16.00 -2.89 -1.89
CA ALA A 95 -17.25 -2.12 -2.02
C ALA A 95 -18.40 -2.96 -2.60
N LEU A 96 -18.12 -3.80 -3.61
CA LEU A 96 -19.13 -4.58 -4.30
C LEU A 96 -19.59 -5.83 -3.52
N ARG A 97 -18.72 -6.45 -2.72
CA ARG A 97 -18.97 -7.77 -2.11
C ARG A 97 -19.01 -7.75 -0.58
N TYR A 98 -18.32 -6.80 0.05
CA TYR A 98 -18.09 -6.78 1.50
C TYR A 98 -18.63 -5.52 2.19
N ASN A 99 -19.30 -4.62 1.44
CA ASN A 99 -19.81 -3.34 1.94
C ASN A 99 -18.73 -2.47 2.61
N THR A 100 -17.53 -2.47 2.05
CA THR A 100 -16.47 -1.56 2.51
C THR A 100 -16.68 -0.16 1.97
N TYR A 101 -16.15 0.83 2.68
CA TYR A 101 -16.20 2.23 2.28
C TYR A 101 -14.79 2.75 2.07
N LEU A 102 -14.57 3.47 0.98
CA LEU A 102 -13.37 4.26 0.78
C LEU A 102 -13.49 5.54 1.62
N ILE A 103 -12.61 5.70 2.61
CA ILE A 103 -12.60 6.87 3.51
C ILE A 103 -11.49 7.86 3.19
N GLY A 104 -10.56 7.52 2.33
CA GLY A 104 -9.47 8.39 1.90
C GLY A 104 -8.60 7.75 0.84
N ILE A 105 -7.84 8.58 0.13
CA ILE A 105 -6.80 8.17 -0.82
C ILE A 105 -5.45 8.47 -0.16
N ALA A 106 -4.62 7.46 -0.02
CA ALA A 106 -3.33 7.57 0.66
C ALA A 106 -2.19 7.95 -0.30
N ASN A 107 -2.23 7.45 -1.52
CA ASN A 107 -1.19 7.63 -2.53
C ASN A 107 -1.75 7.46 -3.95
N ASP A 108 -0.96 7.92 -4.93
CA ASP A 108 -1.16 7.72 -6.37
C ASP A 108 -0.09 6.74 -6.85
N GLU A 109 -0.52 5.61 -7.39
CA GLU A 109 0.36 4.53 -7.85
C GLU A 109 0.70 4.59 -9.34
N SER A 110 0.23 5.60 -10.06
CA SER A 110 0.42 5.72 -11.51
C SER A 110 1.89 5.68 -11.94
N TRP A 111 2.80 6.14 -11.07
CA TRP A 111 4.24 6.23 -11.33
C TRP A 111 5.12 5.38 -10.41
N VAL A 112 4.51 4.56 -9.57
CA VAL A 112 5.26 3.69 -8.65
C VAL A 112 4.95 2.22 -8.85
N ASN A 113 3.78 1.91 -9.37
CA ASN A 113 3.46 0.57 -9.86
C ASN A 113 4.19 0.31 -11.18
N ALA A 114 4.77 -0.86 -11.38
CA ALA A 114 5.68 -1.06 -12.50
C ALA A 114 5.67 -2.47 -13.08
N VAL A 115 6.03 -2.56 -14.35
CA VAL A 115 6.50 -3.79 -14.98
C VAL A 115 7.99 -3.66 -15.25
N THR A 116 8.75 -4.67 -14.84
CA THR A 116 10.20 -4.75 -15.05
C THR A 116 10.58 -5.94 -15.92
N VAL A 117 11.74 -5.82 -16.53
CA VAL A 117 12.34 -6.85 -17.39
C VAL A 117 13.84 -6.99 -17.09
N ARG A 118 14.45 -8.10 -17.49
CA ARG A 118 15.90 -8.23 -17.46
C ARG A 118 16.58 -7.34 -18.51
N PRO A 119 17.87 -6.95 -18.33
CA PRO A 119 18.55 -5.98 -19.18
C PRO A 119 18.67 -6.37 -20.66
N ASP A 120 18.61 -7.65 -20.95
CA ASP A 120 18.71 -8.22 -22.29
C ASP A 120 17.36 -8.38 -23.01
N ASN A 121 16.25 -8.03 -22.34
CA ASN A 121 14.92 -8.17 -22.92
C ASN A 121 14.77 -7.32 -24.20
N PRO A 122 14.35 -7.92 -25.33
CA PRO A 122 14.27 -7.22 -26.62
C PRO A 122 13.24 -6.08 -26.61
N ALA A 123 12.23 -6.11 -25.75
CA ALA A 123 11.22 -5.07 -25.65
C ALA A 123 11.83 -3.69 -25.27
N LEU A 124 12.95 -3.67 -24.55
CA LEU A 124 13.67 -2.43 -24.21
C LEU A 124 14.20 -1.67 -25.43
N LYS A 125 14.38 -2.35 -26.57
CA LYS A 125 14.92 -1.78 -27.81
C LYS A 125 13.83 -1.19 -28.72
N VAL A 126 12.56 -1.39 -28.41
CA VAL A 126 11.42 -0.90 -29.18
C VAL A 126 10.73 0.20 -28.38
N LYS A 127 10.60 1.39 -28.98
CA LYS A 127 9.96 2.54 -28.35
C LYS A 127 8.93 3.15 -29.30
N GLY A 128 7.77 3.50 -28.76
CA GLY A 128 6.73 4.22 -29.52
C GLY A 128 6.10 3.40 -30.65
N TRP A 129 6.01 2.07 -30.49
CA TRP A 129 5.28 1.23 -31.45
C TRP A 129 3.83 1.71 -31.62
N ASN A 130 3.16 2.09 -30.53
CA ASN A 130 1.88 2.76 -30.59
C ASN A 130 2.08 4.29 -30.64
N PRO A 131 1.64 4.98 -31.73
CA PRO A 131 1.83 6.43 -31.84
C PRO A 131 1.11 7.25 -30.77
N GLU A 132 0.06 6.72 -30.12
CA GLU A 132 -0.65 7.36 -29.01
C GLU A 132 0.25 7.45 -27.77
N TYR A 133 1.16 6.49 -27.62
CA TYR A 133 2.09 6.39 -26.49
C TYR A 133 3.55 6.37 -26.98
N PRO A 134 4.10 7.52 -27.43
CA PRO A 134 5.40 7.56 -28.11
C PRO A 134 6.60 7.22 -27.23
N ASN A 135 6.40 7.15 -25.93
CA ASN A 135 7.45 6.76 -24.97
C ASN A 135 7.33 5.32 -24.50
N LEU A 136 6.24 4.63 -24.77
CA LEU A 136 6.00 3.26 -24.36
C LEU A 136 7.05 2.32 -24.97
N LEU A 137 7.61 1.44 -24.16
CA LEU A 137 8.55 0.41 -24.60
C LEU A 137 7.83 -0.89 -24.93
N GLY A 138 8.34 -1.62 -25.91
CA GLY A 138 7.80 -2.88 -26.38
C GLY A 138 6.92 -2.76 -27.63
N SER A 139 6.57 -3.90 -28.16
CA SER A 139 5.64 -4.07 -29.29
C SER A 139 4.96 -5.45 -29.17
N PRO A 140 3.89 -5.72 -29.94
CA PRO A 140 3.28 -7.04 -29.94
C PRO A 140 4.27 -8.18 -30.22
N GLU A 141 5.24 -7.97 -31.14
CA GLU A 141 6.23 -8.96 -31.49
C GLU A 141 7.19 -9.30 -30.33
N THR A 142 7.48 -8.35 -29.47
CA THR A 142 8.40 -8.54 -28.33
C THR A 142 7.70 -9.05 -27.07
N VAL A 143 6.36 -8.97 -27.02
CA VAL A 143 5.56 -9.24 -25.82
C VAL A 143 4.70 -10.50 -25.97
N LYS A 144 4.14 -10.76 -27.17
CA LYS A 144 3.25 -11.90 -27.40
C LYS A 144 3.92 -13.22 -27.07
N GLY A 145 3.18 -14.10 -26.36
CA GLY A 145 3.65 -15.42 -25.93
C GLY A 145 4.64 -15.40 -24.76
N LYS A 146 4.97 -14.22 -24.23
CA LYS A 146 5.87 -14.06 -23.07
C LYS A 146 5.19 -14.34 -21.76
N THR A 147 5.97 -14.71 -20.75
CA THR A 147 5.48 -15.02 -19.41
C THR A 147 5.56 -13.78 -18.52
N PHE A 148 4.42 -13.40 -17.98
CA PHE A 148 4.25 -12.31 -17.02
C PHE A 148 4.04 -12.88 -15.62
N LEU A 149 4.93 -12.52 -14.69
CA LEU A 149 4.77 -12.79 -13.26
C LEU A 149 4.02 -11.62 -12.64
N TYR A 150 2.96 -11.88 -11.89
CA TYR A 150 2.09 -10.84 -11.36
C TYR A 150 1.31 -11.30 -10.12
N THR A 151 0.71 -10.37 -9.39
CA THR A 151 -0.25 -10.67 -8.33
C THR A 151 -1.68 -10.41 -8.83
N GLN A 152 -2.49 -11.45 -8.88
CA GLN A 152 -3.84 -11.39 -9.41
C GLN A 152 -4.76 -10.47 -8.59
N SER A 153 -5.72 -9.82 -9.27
CA SER A 153 -6.72 -8.95 -8.65
C SER A 153 -6.13 -7.81 -7.82
N SER A 154 -5.03 -7.25 -8.29
CA SER A 154 -4.32 -6.12 -7.69
C SER A 154 -4.27 -4.90 -8.62
N SER A 155 -3.87 -3.75 -8.11
CA SER A 155 -3.58 -2.55 -8.91
C SER A 155 -2.51 -2.83 -9.98
N GLN A 156 -1.50 -3.63 -9.63
CA GLN A 156 -0.45 -4.03 -10.55
C GLN A 156 -0.98 -4.90 -11.71
N HIS A 157 -1.91 -5.82 -11.44
CA HIS A 157 -2.59 -6.61 -12.48
C HIS A 157 -3.34 -5.71 -13.46
N PHE A 158 -4.09 -4.73 -12.94
CA PHE A 158 -4.77 -3.74 -13.77
C PHE A 158 -3.78 -2.95 -14.64
N GLY A 159 -2.70 -2.43 -14.04
CA GLY A 159 -1.65 -1.71 -14.78
C GLY A 159 -1.04 -2.55 -15.89
N MET A 160 -0.78 -3.83 -15.63
CA MET A 160 -0.26 -4.77 -16.63
C MET A 160 -1.26 -5.00 -17.78
N SER A 161 -2.55 -5.11 -17.48
CA SER A 161 -3.60 -5.23 -18.49
C SER A 161 -3.67 -3.99 -19.39
N GLU A 162 -3.50 -2.78 -18.83
CA GLU A 162 -3.43 -1.53 -19.60
C GLU A 162 -2.15 -1.48 -20.48
N TYR A 163 -1.01 -2.00 -20.02
CA TYR A 163 0.18 -2.15 -20.85
C TYR A 163 -0.08 -3.04 -22.06
N LEU A 164 -0.65 -4.21 -21.87
CA LEU A 164 -1.00 -5.13 -22.95
C LEU A 164 -1.98 -4.47 -23.94
N LYS A 165 -3.00 -3.82 -23.44
CA LYS A 165 -4.00 -3.11 -24.24
C LYS A 165 -3.36 -1.99 -25.07
N ALA A 166 -2.44 -1.21 -24.52
CA ALA A 166 -1.71 -0.17 -25.23
C ALA A 166 -0.85 -0.75 -26.38
N LEU A 167 -0.44 -2.00 -26.29
CA LEU A 167 0.25 -2.75 -27.34
C LEU A 167 -0.73 -3.52 -28.27
N GLY A 168 -2.05 -3.32 -28.15
CA GLY A 168 -3.04 -4.06 -28.94
C GLY A 168 -3.15 -5.54 -28.59
N LEU A 169 -2.70 -5.92 -27.39
CA LEU A 169 -2.72 -7.28 -26.86
C LEU A 169 -3.75 -7.41 -25.72
N THR A 170 -4.02 -8.64 -25.35
CA THR A 170 -4.82 -9.04 -24.20
C THR A 170 -4.05 -10.05 -23.34
N GLU A 171 -4.54 -10.34 -22.16
CA GLU A 171 -3.96 -11.39 -21.31
C GLU A 171 -3.96 -12.79 -21.96
N LYS A 172 -4.82 -13.04 -22.96
CA LYS A 172 -4.84 -14.29 -23.73
C LYS A 172 -3.67 -14.41 -24.71
N ASP A 173 -3.00 -13.32 -25.02
CA ASP A 173 -1.85 -13.29 -25.93
C ASP A 173 -0.51 -13.58 -25.22
N VAL A 174 -0.54 -13.70 -23.90
CA VAL A 174 0.65 -13.91 -23.04
C VAL A 174 0.39 -15.05 -22.05
N VAL A 175 1.43 -15.48 -21.33
CA VAL A 175 1.29 -16.45 -20.24
C VAL A 175 1.26 -15.68 -18.92
N MET A 176 0.11 -15.66 -18.26
CA MET A 176 -0.09 -14.98 -16.97
C MET A 176 0.17 -15.94 -15.81
N GLN A 177 1.17 -15.67 -14.99
CA GLN A 177 1.57 -16.51 -13.85
C GLN A 177 1.41 -15.75 -12.53
N ASN A 178 0.36 -16.10 -11.78
CA ASN A 178 0.04 -15.50 -10.50
C ASN A 178 0.97 -15.96 -9.39
N MET A 179 1.48 -15.01 -8.60
CA MET A 179 2.33 -15.23 -7.42
C MET A 179 2.13 -14.10 -6.40
N ASP A 180 2.49 -14.35 -5.14
CA ASP A 180 2.61 -13.27 -4.15
C ASP A 180 3.77 -12.32 -4.50
N PRO A 181 3.74 -11.04 -4.09
CA PRO A 181 4.73 -10.04 -4.50
C PRO A 181 6.20 -10.45 -4.23
N ALA A 182 6.47 -11.02 -3.05
CA ALA A 182 7.82 -11.49 -2.72
C ALA A 182 8.27 -12.66 -3.61
N GLN A 183 7.33 -13.52 -4.01
CA GLN A 183 7.60 -14.65 -4.91
C GLN A 183 7.85 -14.19 -6.34
N VAL A 184 7.16 -13.12 -6.80
CA VAL A 184 7.41 -12.52 -8.13
C VAL A 184 8.88 -12.13 -8.26
N LEU A 185 9.44 -11.38 -7.30
CA LEU A 185 10.84 -10.97 -7.35
C LEU A 185 11.77 -12.18 -7.28
N ALA A 186 11.55 -13.12 -6.36
CA ALA A 186 12.40 -14.29 -6.19
C ALA A 186 12.41 -15.18 -7.45
N ALA A 187 11.25 -15.41 -8.07
CA ALA A 187 11.12 -16.17 -9.30
C ALA A 187 11.82 -15.45 -10.48
N PHE A 188 11.65 -14.13 -10.56
CA PHE A 188 12.27 -13.34 -11.60
C PHE A 188 13.80 -13.31 -11.50
N ASP A 189 14.35 -13.20 -10.28
CA ASP A 189 15.80 -13.32 -10.02
C ASP A 189 16.35 -14.71 -10.36
N ALA A 190 15.53 -15.76 -10.20
CA ALA A 190 15.86 -17.13 -10.60
C ALA A 190 15.75 -17.38 -12.11
N GLY A 191 15.44 -16.35 -12.91
CA GLY A 191 15.35 -16.46 -14.38
C GLY A 191 13.96 -16.91 -14.87
N ILE A 192 12.97 -17.04 -14.00
CA ILE A 192 11.60 -17.43 -14.36
C ILE A 192 10.84 -16.19 -14.86
N GLY A 193 9.99 -16.38 -15.88
CA GLY A 193 9.22 -15.30 -16.51
C GLY A 193 10.06 -14.37 -17.37
N ASP A 194 9.42 -13.54 -18.16
CA ASP A 194 10.03 -12.55 -19.05
C ASP A 194 9.76 -11.13 -18.57
N PHE A 195 8.62 -10.90 -17.93
CA PHE A 195 8.13 -9.64 -17.38
C PHE A 195 7.69 -9.86 -15.93
N ALA A 196 7.96 -8.91 -15.04
CA ALA A 196 7.55 -8.96 -13.65
C ALA A 196 6.81 -7.70 -13.26
N GLY A 197 5.56 -7.84 -12.85
CA GLY A 197 4.74 -6.78 -12.26
C GLY A 197 5.04 -6.64 -10.77
N ILE A 198 5.36 -5.42 -10.31
CA ILE A 198 5.98 -5.25 -9.00
C ILE A 198 5.68 -3.85 -8.44
N TRP A 199 5.63 -3.73 -7.11
CA TRP A 199 5.45 -2.47 -6.38
C TRP A 199 6.76 -1.86 -5.88
N PRO A 200 6.78 -0.61 -5.38
CA PRO A 200 7.99 0.17 -5.14
C PRO A 200 9.09 -0.53 -4.35
N MET A 201 8.77 -1.15 -3.23
CA MET A 201 9.80 -1.82 -2.41
C MET A 201 10.54 -2.89 -3.22
N TRP A 202 9.80 -3.78 -3.85
CA TRP A 202 10.35 -4.87 -4.66
C TRP A 202 10.94 -4.37 -5.98
N LEU A 203 10.34 -3.29 -6.55
CA LEU A 203 10.86 -2.62 -7.74
C LEU A 203 12.29 -2.13 -7.52
N TYR A 204 12.52 -1.37 -6.45
CA TYR A 204 13.84 -0.82 -6.16
C TYR A 204 14.88 -1.90 -5.90
N ILE A 205 14.52 -2.94 -5.14
CA ILE A 205 15.40 -4.10 -4.93
C ILE A 205 15.73 -4.77 -6.27
N GLY A 206 14.75 -4.99 -7.15
CA GLY A 206 14.97 -5.56 -8.48
C GLY A 206 15.86 -4.69 -9.35
N MET A 207 15.67 -3.37 -9.31
CA MET A 207 16.51 -2.42 -10.07
C MET A 207 17.95 -2.40 -9.57
N GLU A 208 18.21 -2.46 -8.27
CA GLU A 208 19.56 -2.62 -7.71
C GLU A 208 20.23 -3.90 -8.17
N ARG A 209 19.47 -4.97 -8.43
CA ARG A 209 19.93 -6.24 -9.00
C ARG A 209 20.08 -6.22 -10.51
N GLY A 210 19.79 -5.08 -11.15
CA GLY A 210 20.01 -4.85 -12.58
C GLY A 210 18.77 -4.92 -13.46
N ASN A 211 17.59 -5.23 -12.92
CA ASN A 211 16.34 -5.21 -13.67
C ASN A 211 16.06 -3.81 -14.23
N LYS A 212 15.32 -3.74 -15.31
CA LYS A 212 14.99 -2.49 -16.01
C LYS A 212 13.50 -2.26 -15.98
N LEU A 213 13.13 -1.02 -15.68
CA LEU A 213 11.76 -0.55 -15.83
C LEU A 213 11.40 -0.53 -17.31
N ILE A 214 10.24 -1.10 -17.67
CA ILE A 214 9.73 -1.07 -19.04
C ILE A 214 8.40 -0.33 -19.14
N TYR A 215 7.63 -0.31 -18.07
CA TYR A 215 6.30 0.30 -18.07
C TYR A 215 5.88 0.72 -16.66
N GLN A 216 5.19 1.86 -16.62
CA GLN A 216 4.39 2.32 -15.47
C GLN A 216 2.99 2.74 -15.97
N PRO A 217 1.92 2.65 -15.17
CA PRO A 217 0.57 3.01 -15.60
C PRO A 217 0.46 4.43 -16.16
N GLY A 218 1.21 5.38 -15.62
CA GLY A 218 1.30 6.75 -16.13
C GLY A 218 1.79 6.87 -17.58
N ASP A 219 2.54 5.87 -18.08
CA ASP A 219 2.99 5.87 -19.49
C ASP A 219 1.85 5.76 -20.49
N VAL A 220 0.69 5.28 -20.06
CA VAL A 220 -0.54 5.16 -20.88
C VAL A 220 -1.70 5.96 -20.27
N ASN A 221 -1.40 6.95 -19.44
CA ASN A 221 -2.37 7.80 -18.75
C ASN A 221 -3.36 7.01 -17.85
N ALA A 222 -3.00 5.81 -17.44
CA ALA A 222 -3.78 5.06 -16.47
C ALA A 222 -3.53 5.62 -15.06
N VAL A 223 -4.61 5.86 -14.32
CA VAL A 223 -4.57 6.34 -12.93
C VAL A 223 -4.89 5.16 -12.00
N LEU A 224 -4.07 4.98 -10.98
CA LEU A 224 -4.18 3.92 -9.97
C LEU A 224 -4.26 4.47 -8.54
#